data_e2c108ce953eff5c22782cd45eef24b8
#
_entry.id   e2c108ce953eff5c22782cd45eef24b8
#
_cell.length_a   1.000
_cell.length_b   1.000
_cell.length_c   1.000
_cell.angle_alpha   90.00
_cell.angle_beta   90.00
_cell.angle_gamma   90.00
#
_symmetry.space_group_name_H-M   'P 1'
#
loop_
_entity.id
_entity.type
_entity.pdbx_description
1 polymer ?
#
loop_
_entity_poly.entity_id
_entity_poly.type
_entity_poly.pdbx_seq_one_letter_code
_entity_poly.pdbx_strand_id
1 'polypeptide(L)'
;MTRLLATLIAWIALAILHAALAAAPLPQQSPDRTLGVGDCTNSLCHGSAQQWKESRVLQNEYLIWSRRDKHARAYSVLLGAPAQAIARKLGMTEAPQSAGQCLDCHAHNVPAARRGPKFVLADGVACETCHGPAQRWITSHVEPNATHAQNLANGMYATADDVQRARLCLSCHFGTADKFVDHRLIAAGHPRLSFELDTFSQIEPAHFRIDADWMERKGRWESTRSWAVGQALAATQLLRTLADSKRGHAGLFPELSLFDCHACHHLMSDKRDFHLRTDVGPGRVRLNDSSLLMLRQIAARVDPSGATRFDAQLDRLRRAVAGGDDALAQARAMAGECDQVLARVVAHRQFTADDLRAMLDGLLEQGLSGQYSDYQGAEQATMAIQSLTDLMSRLGVVRAASVQPMMTRLLLSVADDETFRPQAFQATLRELRAAAHAGAKR
;
A
#
# COMPACT_ATOMS: atom_id res chain seq x y z
N MET A 1 24.64 31.53 -29.15
CA MET A 1 23.35 30.91 -29.53
C MET A 1 23.27 29.44 -29.14
N THR A 2 24.27 28.61 -29.36
CA THR A 2 24.27 27.15 -29.06
C THR A 2 24.07 26.79 -27.58
N ARG A 3 24.65 27.53 -26.63
CA ARG A 3 24.49 27.29 -25.17
C ARG A 3 23.09 27.60 -24.63
N LEU A 4 22.46 28.65 -25.16
CA LEU A 4 21.09 29.05 -24.80
C LEU A 4 20.06 28.03 -25.32
N LEU A 5 20.28 27.47 -26.50
CA LEU A 5 19.43 26.43 -27.07
C LEU A 5 19.52 25.13 -26.29
N ALA A 6 20.73 24.72 -25.88
CA ALA A 6 20.93 23.52 -25.06
C ALA A 6 20.31 23.63 -23.67
N THR A 7 20.39 24.80 -23.03
CA THR A 7 19.69 25.03 -21.73
C THR A 7 18.18 25.04 -21.90
N LEU A 8 17.64 25.64 -22.95
CA LEU A 8 16.20 25.64 -23.22
C LEU A 8 15.67 24.21 -23.47
N ILE A 9 16.39 23.39 -24.25
CA ILE A 9 16.04 22.01 -24.50
C ILE A 9 16.09 21.18 -23.19
N ALA A 10 17.08 21.40 -22.33
CA ALA A 10 17.17 20.76 -21.03
C ALA A 10 16.01 21.14 -20.10
N TRP A 11 15.60 22.42 -20.08
CA TRP A 11 14.45 22.88 -19.31
C TRP A 11 13.12 22.33 -19.86
N ILE A 12 12.97 22.24 -21.19
CA ILE A 12 11.78 21.65 -21.82
C ILE A 12 11.74 20.14 -21.54
N ALA A 13 12.87 19.42 -21.64
CA ALA A 13 12.95 18.00 -21.32
C ALA A 13 12.66 17.74 -19.83
N LEU A 14 13.15 18.59 -18.93
CA LEU A 14 12.87 18.52 -17.50
C LEU A 14 11.39 18.84 -17.19
N ALA A 15 10.79 19.82 -17.87
CA ALA A 15 9.38 20.17 -17.74
C ALA A 15 8.47 19.06 -18.29
N ILE A 16 8.83 18.42 -19.41
CA ILE A 16 8.13 17.27 -19.97
C ILE A 16 8.24 16.07 -19.03
N LEU A 17 9.40 15.83 -18.43
CA LEU A 17 9.61 14.77 -17.45
C LEU A 17 8.79 15.01 -16.17
N HIS A 18 8.68 16.26 -15.71
CA HIS A 18 7.82 16.63 -14.57
C HIS A 18 6.33 16.55 -14.92
N ALA A 19 5.92 16.90 -16.13
CA ALA A 19 4.54 16.74 -16.59
C ALA A 19 4.14 15.26 -16.74
N ALA A 20 5.07 14.40 -17.18
CA ALA A 20 4.86 12.95 -17.25
C ALA A 20 4.80 12.28 -15.86
N LEU A 21 5.33 12.93 -14.83
CA LEU A 21 5.28 12.52 -13.42
C LEU A 21 4.10 13.15 -12.66
N ALA A 22 3.34 14.05 -13.27
CA ALA A 22 2.10 14.55 -12.67
C ALA A 22 1.13 13.38 -12.55
N ALA A 23 0.96 12.90 -11.31
CA ALA A 23 0.05 11.81 -11.02
C ALA A 23 -1.36 12.14 -11.49
N ALA A 24 -2.01 11.20 -12.16
CA ALA A 24 -3.44 11.33 -12.42
C ALA A 24 -4.18 11.61 -11.10
N PRO A 25 -5.18 12.50 -11.10
CA PRO A 25 -5.97 12.74 -9.90
C PRO A 25 -6.64 11.44 -9.46
N LEU A 26 -6.75 11.25 -8.15
CA LEU A 26 -7.52 10.11 -7.63
C LEU A 26 -8.98 10.17 -8.14
N PRO A 27 -9.66 9.05 -8.32
CA PRO A 27 -11.03 9.01 -8.83
C PRO A 27 -12.01 9.97 -8.14
N GLN A 28 -11.93 10.10 -6.81
CA GLN A 28 -12.78 11.04 -6.06
C GLN A 28 -12.43 12.51 -6.34
N GLN A 29 -11.25 12.81 -6.83
CA GLN A 29 -10.78 14.16 -7.18
C GLN A 29 -11.02 14.53 -8.65
N SER A 30 -11.34 13.54 -9.49
CA SER A 30 -11.63 13.78 -10.91
C SER A 30 -12.79 14.76 -11.09
N PRO A 31 -12.72 15.69 -12.07
CA PRO A 31 -13.82 16.59 -12.36
C PRO A 31 -15.02 15.92 -13.03
N ASP A 32 -14.83 14.73 -13.58
CA ASP A 32 -15.85 14.01 -14.33
C ASP A 32 -16.96 13.47 -13.41
N ARG A 33 -18.13 13.23 -13.99
CA ARG A 33 -19.31 12.73 -13.25
C ARG A 33 -19.21 11.22 -13.05
N THR A 34 -19.45 10.79 -11.81
CA THR A 34 -19.64 9.39 -11.44
C THR A 34 -21.06 8.95 -11.80
N LEU A 35 -21.20 7.92 -12.59
CA LEU A 35 -22.51 7.44 -13.09
C LEU A 35 -23.24 6.58 -12.06
N GLY A 36 -22.51 5.72 -11.37
CA GLY A 36 -23.02 4.77 -10.38
C GLY A 36 -23.01 3.32 -10.85
N VAL A 37 -23.00 2.39 -9.90
CA VAL A 37 -22.90 0.93 -10.13
C VAL A 37 -23.97 0.43 -11.12
N GLY A 38 -25.19 0.99 -11.05
CA GLY A 38 -26.29 0.60 -11.94
C GLY A 38 -26.04 0.81 -13.43
N ASP A 39 -25.06 1.62 -13.82
CA ASP A 39 -24.68 1.77 -15.24
C ASP A 39 -23.67 0.70 -15.71
N CYS A 40 -23.03 -0.01 -14.77
CA CYS A 40 -22.06 -1.07 -15.08
C CYS A 40 -22.69 -2.47 -15.05
N THR A 41 -23.81 -2.67 -14.35
CA THR A 41 -24.33 -3.98 -13.92
C THR A 41 -25.38 -4.62 -14.84
N ASN A 42 -25.55 -4.12 -16.06
CA ASN A 42 -26.38 -4.81 -17.04
C ASN A 42 -25.82 -6.23 -17.29
N SER A 43 -26.72 -7.22 -17.48
CA SER A 43 -26.35 -8.63 -17.71
C SER A 43 -25.54 -8.87 -18.98
N LEU A 44 -25.58 -7.95 -19.94
CA LEU A 44 -24.75 -7.95 -21.15
C LEU A 44 -23.41 -7.21 -20.96
N CYS A 45 -23.22 -6.58 -19.79
CA CYS A 45 -22.01 -5.86 -19.44
C CYS A 45 -21.29 -6.59 -18.28
N HIS A 46 -21.24 -6.03 -17.09
CA HIS A 46 -20.51 -6.59 -15.94
C HIS A 46 -21.41 -7.31 -14.91
N GLY A 47 -22.71 -7.45 -15.20
CA GLY A 47 -23.70 -8.06 -14.30
C GLY A 47 -24.19 -9.44 -14.73
N SER A 48 -23.50 -10.15 -15.62
CA SER A 48 -23.87 -11.51 -16.02
C SER A 48 -23.87 -12.46 -14.82
N ALA A 49 -24.86 -13.36 -14.76
CA ALA A 49 -24.96 -14.36 -13.69
C ALA A 49 -23.80 -15.38 -13.72
N GLN A 50 -23.19 -15.58 -14.88
CA GLN A 50 -22.06 -16.49 -15.08
C GLN A 50 -20.95 -15.80 -15.87
N GLN A 51 -19.72 -16.24 -15.65
CA GLN A 51 -18.58 -15.78 -16.40
C GLN A 51 -18.71 -16.14 -17.88
N TRP A 52 -18.43 -15.19 -18.77
CA TRP A 52 -18.38 -15.44 -20.19
C TRP A 52 -17.07 -16.12 -20.60
N LYS A 53 -17.17 -17.21 -21.36
CA LYS A 53 -16.00 -18.03 -21.70
C LYS A 53 -15.14 -17.42 -22.81
N GLU A 54 -15.75 -16.74 -23.77
CA GLU A 54 -15.08 -16.18 -24.96
C GLU A 54 -14.90 -14.68 -24.92
N SER A 55 -15.04 -14.07 -23.74
CA SER A 55 -14.84 -12.64 -23.53
C SER A 55 -13.47 -12.35 -22.93
N ARG A 56 -12.87 -11.23 -23.33
CA ARG A 56 -11.65 -10.66 -22.73
C ARG A 56 -11.86 -10.19 -21.28
N VAL A 57 -13.11 -9.97 -20.87
CA VAL A 57 -13.53 -9.63 -19.52
C VAL A 57 -14.48 -10.71 -19.00
N LEU A 58 -14.62 -10.81 -17.67
CA LEU A 58 -15.41 -11.90 -17.08
C LEU A 58 -16.91 -11.71 -17.25
N GLN A 59 -17.38 -10.48 -17.39
CA GLN A 59 -18.79 -10.05 -17.50
C GLN A 59 -19.64 -10.31 -16.24
N ASN A 60 -19.04 -10.86 -15.17
CA ASN A 60 -19.67 -11.11 -13.87
C ASN A 60 -18.97 -10.38 -12.70
N GLU A 61 -18.22 -9.33 -13.02
CA GLU A 61 -17.41 -8.55 -12.06
C GLU A 61 -18.27 -7.97 -10.95
N TYR A 62 -19.46 -7.51 -11.25
CA TYR A 62 -20.42 -7.01 -10.25
C TYR A 62 -20.79 -8.07 -9.21
N LEU A 63 -21.00 -9.32 -9.63
CA LEU A 63 -21.34 -10.39 -8.67
C LEU A 63 -20.15 -10.77 -7.78
N ILE A 64 -18.94 -10.70 -8.32
CA ILE A 64 -17.72 -10.93 -7.53
C ILE A 64 -17.58 -9.83 -6.50
N TRP A 65 -17.62 -8.57 -6.93
CA TRP A 65 -17.52 -7.42 -6.05
C TRP A 65 -18.63 -7.41 -4.98
N SER A 66 -19.91 -7.47 -5.38
CA SER A 66 -21.03 -7.31 -4.44
C SER A 66 -21.13 -8.44 -3.40
N ARG A 67 -20.73 -9.67 -3.75
CA ARG A 67 -20.85 -10.84 -2.87
C ARG A 67 -19.59 -11.16 -2.08
N ARG A 68 -18.42 -10.91 -2.63
CA ARG A 68 -17.14 -11.40 -2.09
C ARG A 68 -16.21 -10.29 -1.64
N ASP A 69 -16.26 -9.11 -2.25
CA ASP A 69 -15.38 -8.00 -1.93
C ASP A 69 -15.89 -7.23 -0.71
N LYS A 70 -14.98 -6.99 0.24
CA LYS A 70 -15.27 -6.19 1.43
C LYS A 70 -15.54 -4.72 1.12
N HIS A 71 -15.00 -4.20 0.03
CA HIS A 71 -15.21 -2.84 -0.43
C HIS A 71 -16.69 -2.53 -0.70
N ALA A 72 -17.47 -3.49 -1.21
CA ALA A 72 -18.91 -3.36 -1.40
C ALA A 72 -19.68 -3.14 -0.09
N ARG A 73 -19.10 -3.53 1.04
CA ARG A 73 -19.69 -3.39 2.37
C ARG A 73 -19.11 -2.26 3.19
N ALA A 74 -18.18 -1.48 2.60
CA ALA A 74 -17.47 -0.43 3.33
C ALA A 74 -18.40 0.64 3.94
N TYR A 75 -19.49 1.02 3.22
CA TYR A 75 -20.49 1.92 3.77
C TYR A 75 -21.31 1.27 4.88
N SER A 76 -21.69 0.02 4.73
CA SER A 76 -22.60 -0.64 5.67
C SER A 76 -21.99 -0.79 7.07
N VAL A 77 -20.65 -0.85 7.21
CA VAL A 77 -20.01 -0.89 8.53
C VAL A 77 -20.22 0.39 9.33
N LEU A 78 -20.46 1.52 8.65
CA LEU A 78 -20.75 2.80 9.31
C LEU A 78 -22.12 2.82 10.00
N LEU A 79 -23.03 1.93 9.62
CA LEU A 79 -24.35 1.77 10.24
C LEU A 79 -24.30 0.92 11.52
N GLY A 80 -23.19 0.19 11.73
CA GLY A 80 -23.03 -0.74 12.83
C GLY A 80 -22.75 -0.09 14.19
N ALA A 81 -23.01 -0.82 15.25
CA ALA A 81 -22.78 -0.35 16.63
C ALA A 81 -21.32 0.10 16.91
N PRO A 82 -20.27 -0.56 16.38
CA PRO A 82 -18.90 -0.08 16.54
C PRO A 82 -18.68 1.33 16.01
N ALA A 83 -19.16 1.64 14.79
CA ALA A 83 -18.99 2.98 14.20
C ALA A 83 -19.76 4.04 15.00
N GLN A 84 -20.97 3.72 15.48
CA GLN A 84 -21.74 4.60 16.36
C GLN A 84 -21.02 4.84 17.70
N ALA A 85 -20.35 3.84 18.25
CA ALA A 85 -19.56 3.99 19.48
C ALA A 85 -18.35 4.90 19.26
N ILE A 86 -17.64 4.75 18.13
CA ILE A 86 -16.54 5.63 17.73
C ILE A 86 -17.03 7.08 17.64
N ALA A 87 -18.13 7.33 16.92
CA ALA A 87 -18.69 8.66 16.77
C ALA A 87 -19.01 9.32 18.11
N ARG A 88 -19.63 8.58 19.04
CA ARG A 88 -19.91 9.07 20.40
C ARG A 88 -18.62 9.42 21.16
N LYS A 89 -17.61 8.55 21.13
CA LYS A 89 -16.32 8.81 21.80
C LYS A 89 -15.59 10.02 21.25
N LEU A 90 -15.73 10.27 19.93
CA LEU A 90 -15.15 11.44 19.27
C LEU A 90 -15.97 12.72 19.48
N GLY A 91 -17.18 12.63 20.06
CA GLY A 91 -18.10 13.76 20.20
C GLY A 91 -18.63 14.27 18.87
N MET A 92 -18.79 13.40 17.87
CA MET A 92 -19.30 13.77 16.57
C MET A 92 -20.77 14.18 16.65
N THR A 93 -21.11 15.26 15.97
CA THR A 93 -22.51 15.73 15.84
C THR A 93 -23.23 15.04 14.68
N GLU A 94 -22.49 14.59 13.67
CA GLU A 94 -23.02 13.86 12.52
C GLU A 94 -22.91 12.35 12.73
N ALA A 95 -23.88 11.62 12.20
CA ALA A 95 -23.81 10.16 12.16
C ALA A 95 -22.67 9.67 11.25
N PRO A 96 -21.97 8.55 11.58
CA PRO A 96 -20.83 8.08 10.78
C PRO A 96 -21.12 7.94 9.30
N GLN A 97 -22.31 7.45 8.93
CA GLN A 97 -22.74 7.27 7.55
C GLN A 97 -23.03 8.57 6.79
N SER A 98 -22.97 9.72 7.44
CA SER A 98 -23.15 11.06 6.85
C SER A 98 -21.90 11.92 6.99
N ALA A 99 -20.99 11.56 7.89
CA ALA A 99 -19.80 12.33 8.19
C ALA A 99 -18.74 12.16 7.10
N GLY A 100 -18.30 13.27 6.51
CA GLY A 100 -17.28 13.26 5.42
C GLY A 100 -16.02 12.52 5.80
N GLN A 101 -15.51 12.72 7.02
CA GLN A 101 -14.30 12.03 7.51
C GLN A 101 -14.39 10.49 7.52
N CYS A 102 -15.60 9.92 7.60
CA CYS A 102 -15.83 8.48 7.49
C CYS A 102 -16.05 8.08 6.02
N LEU A 103 -16.92 8.84 5.32
CA LEU A 103 -17.32 8.54 3.96
C LEU A 103 -16.14 8.58 2.97
N ASP A 104 -15.13 9.41 3.19
CA ASP A 104 -13.97 9.58 2.30
C ASP A 104 -13.16 8.29 2.13
N CYS A 105 -13.25 7.35 3.07
CA CYS A 105 -12.65 6.01 2.97
C CYS A 105 -13.69 4.89 2.82
N HIS A 106 -14.93 5.09 3.32
CA HIS A 106 -15.95 4.04 3.36
C HIS A 106 -16.99 4.14 2.24
N ALA A 107 -16.89 5.14 1.36
CA ALA A 107 -17.76 5.28 0.19
C ALA A 107 -17.04 5.99 -0.96
N HIS A 108 -17.62 5.95 -2.15
CA HIS A 108 -17.24 6.84 -3.23
C HIS A 108 -17.80 8.23 -2.98
N ASN A 109 -17.18 8.96 -2.03
CA ASN A 109 -17.66 10.25 -1.57
C ASN A 109 -17.29 11.38 -2.53
N VAL A 110 -18.15 11.66 -3.51
CA VAL A 110 -18.01 12.79 -4.45
C VAL A 110 -19.10 13.83 -4.23
N PRO A 111 -18.84 15.11 -4.54
CA PRO A 111 -19.85 16.18 -4.44
C PRO A 111 -21.14 15.86 -5.21
N ALA A 112 -22.29 16.29 -4.69
CA ALA A 112 -23.59 16.03 -5.30
C ALA A 112 -23.68 16.42 -6.78
N ALA A 113 -23.04 17.53 -7.18
CA ALA A 113 -23.00 17.99 -8.55
C ALA A 113 -22.28 17.01 -9.52
N ARG A 114 -21.46 16.12 -9.01
CA ARG A 114 -20.74 15.10 -9.80
C ARG A 114 -21.41 13.71 -9.73
N ARG A 115 -22.56 13.58 -9.06
CA ARG A 115 -23.31 12.32 -8.96
C ARG A 115 -24.28 12.18 -10.13
N GLY A 116 -24.22 11.05 -10.80
CA GLY A 116 -25.15 10.66 -11.86
C GLY A 116 -26.50 10.15 -11.29
N PRO A 117 -27.49 9.92 -12.16
CA PRO A 117 -28.84 9.51 -11.71
C PRO A 117 -28.87 8.14 -11.02
N LYS A 118 -27.92 7.24 -11.31
CA LYS A 118 -27.83 5.91 -10.71
C LYS A 118 -26.77 5.81 -9.62
N PHE A 119 -26.20 6.94 -9.22
CA PHE A 119 -25.25 6.98 -8.12
C PHE A 119 -25.95 6.68 -6.78
N VAL A 120 -25.40 5.72 -6.03
CA VAL A 120 -25.87 5.37 -4.68
C VAL A 120 -24.68 5.39 -3.73
N LEU A 121 -24.69 6.29 -2.75
CA LEU A 121 -23.61 6.40 -1.77
C LEU A 121 -23.41 5.10 -0.95
N ALA A 122 -24.51 4.39 -0.69
CA ALA A 122 -24.51 3.14 0.05
C ALA A 122 -23.86 1.94 -0.69
N ASP A 123 -23.53 2.09 -1.97
CA ASP A 123 -22.72 1.10 -2.70
C ASP A 123 -21.28 1.01 -2.16
N GLY A 124 -20.90 1.91 -1.25
CA GLY A 124 -19.60 1.87 -0.58
C GLY A 124 -18.44 2.25 -1.52
N VAL A 125 -17.36 1.49 -1.46
CA VAL A 125 -16.21 1.63 -2.38
C VAL A 125 -16.54 0.83 -3.64
N ALA A 126 -17.11 1.53 -4.61
CA ALA A 126 -17.73 0.96 -5.81
C ALA A 126 -16.79 0.99 -7.03
N CYS A 127 -17.27 0.52 -8.19
CA CYS A 127 -16.50 0.37 -9.42
C CYS A 127 -15.71 1.64 -9.79
N GLU A 128 -16.37 2.79 -9.80
CA GLU A 128 -15.76 4.06 -10.19
C GLU A 128 -14.82 4.66 -9.12
N THR A 129 -14.84 4.13 -7.88
CA THR A 129 -13.84 4.49 -6.87
C THR A 129 -12.45 4.01 -7.27
N CYS A 130 -12.37 2.87 -7.98
CA CYS A 130 -11.13 2.31 -8.48
C CYS A 130 -10.90 2.64 -9.95
N HIS A 131 -11.93 2.50 -10.81
CA HIS A 131 -11.78 2.66 -12.25
C HIS A 131 -11.92 4.10 -12.76
N GLY A 132 -12.23 5.05 -11.87
CA GLY A 132 -12.48 6.46 -12.22
C GLY A 132 -13.89 6.73 -12.72
N PRO A 133 -14.37 7.99 -12.64
CA PRO A 133 -15.69 8.38 -13.10
C PRO A 133 -15.92 8.06 -14.57
N ALA A 134 -17.02 7.38 -14.87
CA ALA A 134 -17.23 6.74 -16.18
C ALA A 134 -17.82 7.67 -17.25
N GLN A 135 -18.11 8.93 -16.92
CA GLN A 135 -18.80 9.86 -17.81
C GLN A 135 -18.24 9.89 -19.24
N ARG A 136 -16.93 9.89 -19.40
CA ARG A 136 -16.30 10.06 -20.72
C ARG A 136 -15.89 8.75 -21.39
N TRP A 137 -15.78 7.64 -20.62
CA TRP A 137 -15.29 6.38 -21.16
C TRP A 137 -16.34 5.26 -21.20
N ILE A 138 -17.51 5.42 -20.53
CA ILE A 138 -18.53 4.36 -20.46
C ILE A 138 -18.99 3.88 -21.86
N THR A 139 -19.11 4.75 -22.84
CA THR A 139 -19.50 4.39 -24.20
C THR A 139 -18.29 3.91 -25.00
N SER A 140 -17.18 4.64 -24.95
CA SER A 140 -16.02 4.35 -25.80
C SER A 140 -15.33 3.03 -25.44
N HIS A 141 -15.38 2.56 -24.16
CA HIS A 141 -14.69 1.33 -23.77
C HIS A 141 -15.32 0.05 -24.32
N VAL A 142 -16.56 0.12 -24.83
CA VAL A 142 -17.27 -1.03 -25.44
C VAL A 142 -17.21 -1.02 -26.98
N GLU A 143 -16.58 -0.02 -27.58
CA GLU A 143 -16.40 0.02 -29.02
C GLU A 143 -15.48 -1.11 -29.50
N PRO A 144 -15.74 -1.73 -30.69
CA PRO A 144 -14.97 -2.89 -31.16
C PRO A 144 -13.46 -2.67 -31.22
N ASN A 145 -13.02 -1.44 -31.50
CA ASN A 145 -11.60 -1.08 -31.64
C ASN A 145 -11.07 -0.28 -30.43
N ALA A 146 -11.80 -0.27 -29.31
CA ALA A 146 -11.37 0.43 -28.12
C ALA A 146 -10.05 -0.13 -27.59
N THR A 147 -9.09 0.75 -27.36
CA THR A 147 -7.82 0.38 -26.73
C THR A 147 -7.78 0.81 -25.27
N HIS A 148 -6.99 0.10 -24.46
CA HIS A 148 -6.77 0.51 -23.07
C HIS A 148 -6.22 1.94 -22.95
N ALA A 149 -5.28 2.31 -23.83
CA ALA A 149 -4.70 3.65 -23.87
C ALA A 149 -5.75 4.75 -24.14
N GLN A 150 -6.71 4.51 -25.06
CA GLN A 150 -7.81 5.44 -25.31
C GLN A 150 -8.74 5.57 -24.09
N ASN A 151 -9.04 4.47 -23.41
CA ASN A 151 -9.85 4.51 -22.19
C ASN A 151 -9.19 5.32 -21.08
N LEU A 152 -7.86 5.17 -20.90
CA LEU A 152 -7.09 6.00 -19.97
C LEU A 152 -7.13 7.48 -20.38
N ALA A 153 -6.96 7.79 -21.65
CA ALA A 153 -7.06 9.17 -22.16
C ALA A 153 -8.47 9.78 -21.95
N ASN A 154 -9.50 8.93 -21.95
CA ASN A 154 -10.89 9.31 -21.66
C ASN A 154 -11.18 9.36 -20.14
N GLY A 155 -10.19 9.20 -19.26
CA GLY A 155 -10.34 9.37 -17.81
C GLY A 155 -10.56 8.09 -17.01
N MET A 156 -10.46 6.91 -17.63
CA MET A 156 -10.38 5.67 -16.86
C MET A 156 -9.09 5.67 -16.02
N TYR A 157 -9.19 5.29 -14.75
CA TYR A 157 -8.03 5.27 -13.86
C TYR A 157 -7.16 4.03 -14.11
N ALA A 158 -5.83 4.20 -14.12
CA ALA A 158 -4.88 3.17 -14.51
C ALA A 158 -4.58 2.18 -13.37
N THR A 159 -5.56 1.37 -12.96
CA THR A 159 -5.41 0.38 -11.89
C THR A 159 -4.41 -0.74 -12.23
N ALA A 160 -4.11 -0.97 -13.50
CA ALA A 160 -3.10 -1.92 -13.94
C ALA A 160 -1.66 -1.41 -13.72
N ASP A 161 -1.46 -0.09 -13.63
CA ASP A 161 -0.17 0.52 -13.28
C ASP A 161 0.07 0.44 -11.77
N ASP A 162 1.21 -0.13 -11.36
CA ASP A 162 1.53 -0.35 -9.95
C ASP A 162 1.58 0.95 -9.13
N VAL A 163 2.10 2.03 -9.70
CA VAL A 163 2.21 3.33 -9.01
C VAL A 163 0.84 3.96 -8.81
N GLN A 164 -0.01 3.94 -9.84
CA GLN A 164 -1.36 4.48 -9.74
C GLN A 164 -2.21 3.63 -8.79
N ARG A 165 -2.13 2.30 -8.89
CA ARG A 165 -2.82 1.39 -7.97
C ARG A 165 -2.38 1.61 -6.52
N ALA A 166 -1.07 1.71 -6.25
CA ALA A 166 -0.57 1.97 -4.91
C ALA A 166 -1.08 3.31 -4.35
N ARG A 167 -1.08 4.38 -5.14
CA ARG A 167 -1.64 5.69 -4.73
C ARG A 167 -3.11 5.60 -4.40
N LEU A 168 -3.87 4.89 -5.21
CA LEU A 168 -5.30 4.67 -4.99
C LEU A 168 -5.54 3.94 -3.67
N CYS A 169 -4.94 2.77 -3.48
CA CYS A 169 -5.12 1.95 -2.29
C CYS A 169 -4.65 2.68 -1.02
N LEU A 170 -3.46 3.25 -1.05
CA LEU A 170 -2.89 3.99 0.08
C LEU A 170 -3.71 5.25 0.41
N SER A 171 -4.48 5.80 -0.52
CA SER A 171 -5.33 6.96 -0.23
C SER A 171 -6.37 6.68 0.87
N CYS A 172 -6.75 5.42 1.08
CA CYS A 172 -7.64 4.99 2.15
C CYS A 172 -6.93 4.11 3.18
N HIS A 173 -6.05 3.19 2.74
CA HIS A 173 -5.36 2.24 3.61
C HIS A 173 -4.16 2.85 4.37
N PHE A 174 -3.78 4.06 4.07
CA PHE A 174 -2.87 4.90 4.87
C PHE A 174 -3.52 6.26 5.15
N GLY A 175 -3.98 6.94 4.10
CA GLY A 175 -4.58 8.26 4.13
C GLY A 175 -3.90 9.25 3.19
N THR A 176 -4.43 10.47 3.16
CA THR A 176 -3.90 11.62 2.42
C THR A 176 -3.85 12.84 3.34
N ALA A 177 -3.43 13.99 2.82
CA ALA A 177 -3.51 15.25 3.57
C ALA A 177 -4.94 15.59 4.02
N ASP A 178 -5.96 15.15 3.26
CA ASP A 178 -7.36 15.49 3.53
C ASP A 178 -8.09 14.43 4.37
N LYS A 179 -7.67 13.17 4.31
CA LYS A 179 -8.28 12.06 5.04
C LYS A 179 -7.19 11.17 5.66
N PHE A 180 -7.29 10.91 6.97
CA PHE A 180 -6.26 10.21 7.72
C PHE A 180 -6.84 9.59 8.99
N VAL A 181 -6.41 8.37 9.31
CA VAL A 181 -6.76 7.72 10.57
C VAL A 181 -5.70 8.08 11.61
N ASP A 182 -5.98 9.11 12.40
CA ASP A 182 -5.11 9.58 13.47
C ASP A 182 -5.21 8.73 14.74
N HIS A 183 -4.30 8.96 15.68
CA HIS A 183 -4.28 8.24 16.96
C HIS A 183 -5.59 8.45 17.76
N ARG A 184 -6.23 9.62 17.63
CA ARG A 184 -7.51 9.91 18.31
C ARG A 184 -8.63 9.03 17.79
N LEU A 185 -8.67 8.79 16.47
CA LEU A 185 -9.64 7.90 15.84
C LEU A 185 -9.40 6.44 16.23
N ILE A 186 -8.12 6.00 16.30
CA ILE A 186 -7.75 4.67 16.80
C ILE A 186 -8.16 4.52 18.28
N ALA A 187 -7.85 5.49 19.11
CA ALA A 187 -8.23 5.47 20.53
C ALA A 187 -9.76 5.45 20.76
N ALA A 188 -10.53 5.97 19.80
CA ALA A 188 -11.99 5.87 19.81
C ALA A 188 -12.48 4.46 19.46
N GLY A 189 -11.64 3.60 18.86
CA GLY A 189 -11.95 2.21 18.54
C GLY A 189 -11.90 1.87 17.05
N HIS A 190 -11.40 2.78 16.18
CA HIS A 190 -11.14 2.45 14.79
C HIS A 190 -9.90 1.52 14.71
N PRO A 191 -9.95 0.44 13.93
CA PRO A 191 -8.80 -0.41 13.76
C PRO A 191 -7.57 0.35 13.24
N ARG A 192 -6.38 -0.06 13.69
CA ARG A 192 -5.13 0.37 13.07
C ARG A 192 -5.13 -0.04 11.58
N LEU A 193 -4.67 0.84 10.71
CA LEU A 193 -4.50 0.51 9.32
C LEU A 193 -3.21 -0.30 9.11
N SER A 194 -3.34 -1.45 8.46
CA SER A 194 -2.24 -2.27 7.96
C SER A 194 -2.48 -2.54 6.49
N PHE A 195 -1.46 -2.34 5.67
CA PHE A 195 -1.58 -2.51 4.23
C PHE A 195 -0.24 -2.85 3.60
N GLU A 196 -0.26 -3.78 2.66
CA GLU A 196 0.83 -4.08 1.74
C GLU A 196 0.24 -4.37 0.35
N LEU A 197 0.72 -3.66 -0.67
CA LEU A 197 0.06 -3.59 -1.98
C LEU A 197 -0.07 -4.95 -2.67
N ASP A 198 1.00 -5.76 -2.69
CA ASP A 198 0.98 -7.04 -3.40
C ASP A 198 0.08 -8.05 -2.70
N THR A 199 0.24 -8.22 -1.38
CA THR A 199 -0.57 -9.11 -0.55
C THR A 199 -2.05 -8.75 -0.66
N PHE A 200 -2.40 -7.48 -0.50
CA PHE A 200 -3.80 -7.03 -0.56
C PHE A 200 -4.38 -7.16 -1.96
N SER A 201 -3.59 -6.92 -3.02
CA SER A 201 -4.03 -7.16 -4.40
C SER A 201 -4.26 -8.65 -4.69
N GLN A 202 -3.54 -9.57 -4.03
CA GLN A 202 -3.71 -11.01 -4.20
C GLN A 202 -4.91 -11.57 -3.41
N ILE A 203 -5.24 -11.01 -2.24
CA ILE A 203 -6.38 -11.45 -1.43
C ILE A 203 -7.69 -10.77 -1.82
N GLU A 204 -7.65 -9.65 -2.56
CA GLU A 204 -8.83 -9.06 -3.14
C GLU A 204 -9.50 -10.06 -4.09
N PRO A 205 -10.84 -10.23 -4.04
CA PRO A 205 -11.53 -11.16 -4.92
C PRO A 205 -11.31 -10.77 -6.39
N ALA A 206 -10.53 -11.59 -7.11
CA ALA A 206 -10.16 -11.30 -8.48
C ALA A 206 -11.40 -11.27 -9.38
N HIS A 207 -11.67 -10.10 -9.95
CA HIS A 207 -12.71 -9.85 -10.94
C HIS A 207 -12.12 -9.61 -12.34
N PHE A 208 -10.90 -10.11 -12.57
CA PHE A 208 -10.19 -10.08 -13.85
C PHE A 208 -9.24 -11.29 -13.93
N ARG A 209 -8.74 -11.58 -15.13
CA ARG A 209 -7.72 -12.61 -15.37
C ARG A 209 -6.44 -11.95 -15.86
N ILE A 210 -5.32 -12.36 -15.31
CA ILE A 210 -3.99 -12.00 -15.80
C ILE A 210 -3.55 -13.12 -16.75
N ASP A 211 -4.00 -13.03 -17.98
CA ASP A 211 -3.66 -13.93 -19.10
C ASP A 211 -2.80 -13.21 -20.14
N ALA A 212 -2.49 -13.90 -21.25
CA ALA A 212 -1.67 -13.34 -22.33
C ALA A 212 -2.31 -12.09 -22.94
N ASP A 213 -3.63 -12.08 -23.17
CA ASP A 213 -4.38 -10.92 -23.69
C ASP A 213 -4.31 -9.73 -22.71
N TRP A 214 -4.46 -10.00 -21.41
CA TRP A 214 -4.35 -8.95 -20.40
C TRP A 214 -2.93 -8.33 -20.38
N MET A 215 -1.90 -9.18 -20.42
CA MET A 215 -0.50 -8.73 -20.42
C MET A 215 -0.13 -7.96 -21.69
N GLU A 216 -0.66 -8.35 -22.85
CA GLU A 216 -0.47 -7.63 -24.11
C GLU A 216 -1.06 -6.22 -24.06
N ARG A 217 -2.26 -6.06 -23.49
CA ARG A 217 -2.98 -4.78 -23.44
C ARG A 217 -2.54 -3.85 -22.33
N LYS A 218 -2.09 -4.38 -21.18
CA LYS A 218 -1.87 -3.63 -19.94
C LYS A 218 -0.46 -3.74 -19.39
N GLY A 219 0.38 -4.60 -19.96
CA GLY A 219 1.73 -4.86 -19.50
C GLY A 219 1.83 -6.03 -18.53
N ARG A 220 3.04 -6.38 -18.17
CA ARG A 220 3.33 -7.54 -17.35
C ARG A 220 3.00 -7.26 -15.88
N TRP A 221 2.25 -8.15 -15.26
CA TRP A 221 2.07 -8.18 -13.80
C TRP A 221 3.29 -8.85 -13.15
N GLU A 222 3.84 -8.22 -12.10
CA GLU A 222 4.95 -8.77 -11.34
C GLU A 222 4.77 -8.44 -9.85
N SER A 223 4.55 -9.46 -9.02
CA SER A 223 4.33 -9.33 -7.57
C SER A 223 5.45 -8.57 -6.88
N THR A 224 6.72 -8.92 -7.13
CA THR A 224 7.85 -8.26 -6.48
C THR A 224 7.92 -6.77 -6.81
N ARG A 225 7.57 -6.39 -8.05
CA ARG A 225 7.49 -4.98 -8.44
C ARG A 225 6.33 -4.27 -7.75
N SER A 226 5.15 -4.90 -7.68
CA SER A 226 4.00 -4.37 -6.93
C SER A 226 4.34 -4.16 -5.46
N TRP A 227 4.97 -5.15 -4.82
CA TRP A 227 5.48 -5.03 -3.46
C TRP A 227 6.47 -3.87 -3.32
N ALA A 228 7.47 -3.78 -4.20
CA ALA A 228 8.51 -2.74 -4.13
C ALA A 228 7.93 -1.32 -4.31
N VAL A 229 7.01 -1.13 -5.26
CA VAL A 229 6.29 0.14 -5.48
C VAL A 229 5.44 0.49 -4.26
N GLY A 230 4.70 -0.49 -3.71
CA GLY A 230 3.87 -0.32 -2.53
C GLY A 230 4.68 0.15 -1.33
N GLN A 231 5.82 -0.48 -1.04
CA GLN A 231 6.70 -0.12 0.06
C GLN A 231 7.31 1.29 -0.11
N ALA A 232 7.75 1.63 -1.32
CA ALA A 232 8.33 2.95 -1.59
C ALA A 232 7.28 4.07 -1.38
N LEU A 233 6.06 3.88 -1.88
CA LEU A 233 4.99 4.87 -1.73
C LEU A 233 4.46 4.95 -0.29
N ALA A 234 4.32 3.82 0.42
CA ALA A 234 3.93 3.81 1.82
C ALA A 234 4.96 4.52 2.71
N ALA A 235 6.26 4.24 2.51
CA ALA A 235 7.34 4.94 3.19
C ALA A 235 7.33 6.45 2.90
N THR A 236 7.22 6.84 1.63
CA THR A 236 7.13 8.24 1.24
C THR A 236 5.92 8.95 1.86
N GLN A 237 4.77 8.29 1.88
CA GLN A 237 3.54 8.83 2.48
C GLN A 237 3.69 9.05 3.99
N LEU A 238 4.23 8.06 4.71
CA LEU A 238 4.54 8.16 6.14
C LEU A 238 5.45 9.38 6.42
N LEU A 239 6.54 9.50 5.67
CA LEU A 239 7.53 10.55 5.87
C LEU A 239 7.00 11.95 5.54
N ARG A 240 6.21 12.06 4.48
CA ARG A 240 5.54 13.33 4.13
C ARG A 240 4.50 13.72 5.16
N THR A 241 3.75 12.74 5.70
CA THR A 241 2.78 12.98 6.78
C THR A 241 3.50 13.40 8.06
N LEU A 242 4.60 12.73 8.43
CA LEU A 242 5.44 13.12 9.59
C LEU A 242 5.99 14.55 9.44
N ALA A 243 6.36 14.95 8.23
CA ALA A 243 6.90 16.29 7.93
C ALA A 243 5.82 17.36 7.70
N ASP A 244 4.54 17.00 7.69
CA ASP A 244 3.44 17.92 7.53
C ASP A 244 3.10 18.61 8.87
N SER A 245 2.99 19.95 8.86
CA SER A 245 2.75 20.71 10.08
C SER A 245 1.37 20.53 10.70
N LYS A 246 0.39 20.02 9.92
CA LYS A 246 -0.97 19.78 10.42
C LYS A 246 -1.19 18.31 10.79
N ARG A 247 -0.67 17.37 9.97
CA ARG A 247 -0.90 15.94 10.13
C ARG A 247 0.18 15.24 10.96
N GLY A 248 1.41 15.77 10.96
CA GLY A 248 2.51 15.20 11.74
C GLY A 248 2.43 15.47 13.24
N HIS A 249 1.45 16.26 13.71
CA HIS A 249 1.32 16.64 15.12
C HIS A 249 -0.13 16.57 15.59
N ALA A 250 -0.30 16.15 16.84
CA ALA A 250 -1.52 16.23 17.63
C ALA A 250 -1.31 17.23 18.78
N GLY A 251 -1.50 18.52 18.51
CA GLY A 251 -1.15 19.59 19.45
C GLY A 251 0.37 19.70 19.66
N LEU A 252 0.84 19.52 20.88
CA LEU A 252 2.27 19.55 21.24
C LEU A 252 3.01 18.22 20.97
N PHE A 253 2.28 17.16 20.70
CA PHE A 253 2.86 15.83 20.47
C PHE A 253 2.95 15.51 18.99
N PRO A 254 3.89 14.65 18.56
CA PRO A 254 3.84 14.09 17.22
C PRO A 254 2.56 13.26 17.05
N GLU A 255 2.10 13.08 15.80
CA GLU A 255 0.94 12.22 15.48
C GLU A 255 1.29 10.74 15.76
N LEU A 256 0.80 10.21 16.87
CA LEU A 256 1.24 8.92 17.43
C LEU A 256 0.84 7.71 16.57
N SER A 257 -0.12 7.83 15.65
CA SER A 257 -0.44 6.75 14.70
C SER A 257 0.69 6.44 13.72
N LEU A 258 1.68 7.34 13.59
CA LEU A 258 2.89 7.15 12.79
C LEU A 258 3.99 6.37 13.51
N PHE A 259 3.76 5.99 14.76
CA PHE A 259 4.76 5.38 15.63
C PHE A 259 4.37 3.94 16.05
N ASP A 260 5.33 3.22 16.63
CA ASP A 260 5.11 1.89 17.17
C ASP A 260 4.18 1.96 18.38
N CYS A 261 2.99 1.35 18.24
CA CYS A 261 1.97 1.34 19.29
C CYS A 261 2.47 0.67 20.57
N HIS A 262 3.23 -0.42 20.44
CA HIS A 262 3.73 -1.19 21.57
C HIS A 262 4.92 -0.53 22.26
N ALA A 263 5.47 0.56 21.72
CA ALA A 263 6.41 1.39 22.48
C ALA A 263 5.76 2.02 23.73
N CYS A 264 4.45 2.25 23.69
CA CYS A 264 3.64 2.83 24.77
C CYS A 264 2.59 1.86 25.33
N HIS A 265 1.90 1.10 24.44
CA HIS A 265 0.84 0.16 24.80
C HIS A 265 1.40 -1.24 25.02
N HIS A 266 1.81 -1.56 26.23
CA HIS A 266 2.33 -2.88 26.62
C HIS A 266 2.09 -3.14 28.10
N LEU A 267 2.18 -4.41 28.51
CA LEU A 267 2.09 -4.76 29.94
C LEU A 267 3.28 -4.18 30.73
N MET A 268 3.03 -3.68 31.92
CA MET A 268 4.09 -3.15 32.80
C MET A 268 5.10 -4.23 33.22
N SER A 269 4.71 -5.49 33.17
CA SER A 269 5.56 -6.64 33.44
C SER A 269 6.50 -7.03 32.29
N ASP A 270 6.28 -6.48 31.08
CA ASP A 270 7.05 -6.85 29.92
C ASP A 270 8.50 -6.34 30.04
N LYS A 271 9.45 -7.26 30.11
CA LYS A 271 10.87 -6.95 29.98
C LYS A 271 11.18 -6.72 28.51
N ARG A 272 11.35 -5.46 28.12
CA ARG A 272 11.70 -5.10 26.74
C ARG A 272 13.19 -4.87 26.60
N ASP A 273 13.78 -5.46 25.57
CA ASP A 273 15.14 -5.15 25.16
C ASP A 273 15.11 -3.96 24.20
N PHE A 274 15.38 -2.78 24.72
CA PHE A 274 15.43 -1.52 23.97
C PHE A 274 16.64 -1.42 23.05
N HIS A 275 17.66 -2.28 23.23
CA HIS A 275 18.91 -2.22 22.47
C HIS A 275 18.84 -2.98 21.13
N LEU A 276 17.85 -3.84 20.91
CA LEU A 276 17.80 -4.71 19.73
C LEU A 276 17.66 -3.97 18.40
N ARG A 277 17.14 -2.75 18.38
CA ARG A 277 16.79 -2.07 17.12
C ARG A 277 17.40 -0.68 16.96
N THR A 278 17.53 0.08 18.01
CA THR A 278 18.09 1.44 18.02
C THR A 278 18.69 1.70 19.39
N ASP A 279 19.65 2.61 19.50
CA ASP A 279 20.15 3.16 20.77
C ASP A 279 19.11 4.04 21.49
N VAL A 280 17.82 3.85 21.19
CA VAL A 280 16.72 4.61 21.76
C VAL A 280 16.28 3.95 23.04
N GLY A 281 16.60 4.56 24.17
CA GLY A 281 16.24 4.10 25.49
C GLY A 281 14.73 4.19 25.81
N PRO A 282 14.33 3.72 26.99
CA PRO A 282 12.95 3.79 27.47
C PRO A 282 12.38 5.23 27.43
N GLY A 283 11.09 5.35 27.17
CA GLY A 283 10.38 6.64 27.14
C GLY A 283 10.57 7.46 25.84
N ARG A 284 11.23 6.92 24.83
CA ARG A 284 11.35 7.53 23.51
C ARG A 284 10.36 6.90 22.54
N VAL A 285 9.70 7.73 21.74
CA VAL A 285 8.80 7.27 20.67
C VAL A 285 9.62 6.63 19.54
N ARG A 286 9.14 5.53 19.00
CA ARG A 286 9.75 4.82 17.89
C ARG A 286 8.89 4.99 16.63
N LEU A 287 9.48 5.51 15.56
CA LEU A 287 8.79 5.62 14.27
C LEU A 287 8.39 4.22 13.78
N ASN A 288 7.19 4.09 13.20
CA ASN A 288 6.86 2.92 12.41
C ASN A 288 7.64 2.96 11.10
N ASP A 289 8.83 2.40 11.09
CA ASP A 289 9.72 2.37 9.94
C ASP A 289 9.64 1.05 9.15
N SER A 290 8.58 0.27 9.35
CA SER A 290 8.39 -1.05 8.74
C SER A 290 8.56 -1.04 7.22
N SER A 291 7.92 -0.11 6.51
CA SER A 291 8.09 0.03 5.05
C SER A 291 9.51 0.46 4.65
N LEU A 292 10.21 1.24 5.48
CA LEU A 292 11.61 1.62 5.24
C LEU A 292 12.54 0.42 5.36
N LEU A 293 12.29 -0.48 6.32
CA LEU A 293 13.02 -1.74 6.46
C LEU A 293 12.87 -2.65 5.24
N MET A 294 11.65 -2.74 4.69
CA MET A 294 11.40 -3.47 3.44
C MET A 294 12.13 -2.80 2.28
N LEU A 295 11.98 -1.48 2.16
CA LEU A 295 12.55 -0.69 1.07
C LEU A 295 14.08 -0.72 1.06
N ARG A 296 14.72 -0.89 2.20
CA ARG A 296 16.17 -1.10 2.34
C ARG A 296 16.66 -2.29 1.50
N GLN A 297 15.95 -3.42 1.54
CA GLN A 297 16.32 -4.62 0.77
C GLN A 297 16.09 -4.42 -0.73
N ILE A 298 15.04 -3.69 -1.08
CA ILE A 298 14.75 -3.33 -2.47
C ILE A 298 15.83 -2.38 -3.00
N ALA A 299 16.18 -1.33 -2.24
CA ALA A 299 17.22 -0.36 -2.60
C ALA A 299 18.55 -1.04 -2.87
N ALA A 300 18.96 -2.00 -2.05
CA ALA A 300 20.19 -2.77 -2.23
C ALA A 300 20.23 -3.54 -3.59
N ARG A 301 19.08 -3.80 -4.22
CA ARG A 301 19.00 -4.48 -5.53
C ARG A 301 18.89 -3.51 -6.71
N VAL A 302 18.05 -2.46 -6.58
CA VAL A 302 17.77 -1.54 -7.69
C VAL A 302 18.74 -0.35 -7.75
N ASP A 303 19.40 -0.02 -6.64
CA ASP A 303 20.40 1.05 -6.52
C ASP A 303 21.54 0.65 -5.55
N PRO A 304 22.38 -0.35 -5.88
CA PRO A 304 23.46 -0.81 -4.99
C PRO A 304 24.41 0.32 -4.56
N SER A 305 24.67 1.27 -5.46
CA SER A 305 25.53 2.42 -5.17
C SER A 305 24.89 3.42 -4.17
N GLY A 306 23.56 3.50 -4.14
CA GLY A 306 22.80 4.34 -3.24
C GLY A 306 22.44 3.67 -1.90
N ALA A 307 22.59 2.35 -1.78
CA ALA A 307 22.16 1.60 -0.60
C ALA A 307 22.81 2.11 0.71
N THR A 308 24.11 2.39 0.70
CA THR A 308 24.81 2.94 1.87
C THR A 308 24.27 4.34 2.26
N ARG A 309 23.92 5.17 1.26
CA ARG A 309 23.34 6.49 1.49
C ARG A 309 21.93 6.36 2.11
N PHE A 310 21.12 5.42 1.59
CA PHE A 310 19.81 5.10 2.13
C PHE A 310 19.90 4.68 3.61
N ASP A 311 20.80 3.75 3.94
CA ASP A 311 21.01 3.28 5.31
C ASP A 311 21.43 4.42 6.23
N ALA A 312 22.42 5.20 5.81
CA ALA A 312 22.88 6.35 6.60
C ALA A 312 21.78 7.40 6.83
N GLN A 313 20.88 7.60 5.84
CA GLN A 313 19.75 8.52 5.98
C GLN A 313 18.68 7.95 6.90
N LEU A 314 18.40 6.66 6.85
CA LEU A 314 17.48 5.98 7.78
C LEU A 314 17.96 6.09 9.22
N ASP A 315 19.25 5.90 9.46
CA ASP A 315 19.84 6.03 10.80
C ASP A 315 19.79 7.48 11.31
N ARG A 316 20.00 8.48 10.44
CA ARG A 316 19.82 9.89 10.80
C ARG A 316 18.38 10.19 11.19
N LEU A 317 17.42 9.71 10.40
CA LEU A 317 16.00 9.87 10.70
C LEU A 317 15.62 9.27 12.05
N ARG A 318 16.04 8.03 12.32
CA ARG A 318 15.76 7.34 13.60
C ARG A 318 16.29 8.12 14.79
N ARG A 319 17.54 8.58 14.71
CA ARG A 319 18.15 9.40 15.79
C ARG A 319 17.42 10.73 15.96
N ALA A 320 17.07 11.42 14.88
CA ALA A 320 16.37 12.69 14.94
C ALA A 320 14.97 12.54 15.56
N VAL A 321 14.24 11.52 15.18
CA VAL A 321 12.91 11.22 15.74
C VAL A 321 13.01 10.88 17.23
N ALA A 322 14.02 10.12 17.64
CA ALA A 322 14.25 9.76 19.03
C ALA A 322 14.74 10.94 19.88
N GLY A 323 15.56 11.82 19.33
CA GLY A 323 16.14 12.97 20.01
C GLY A 323 15.30 14.24 20.00
N GLY A 324 14.34 14.33 19.08
CA GLY A 324 13.44 15.49 18.93
C GLY A 324 13.97 16.63 18.07
N ASP A 325 15.26 16.62 17.71
CA ASP A 325 15.87 17.67 16.90
C ASP A 325 15.87 17.31 15.42
N ASP A 326 15.49 18.25 14.54
CA ASP A 326 15.58 18.16 13.09
C ASP A 326 14.78 16.99 12.42
N ALA A 327 13.86 16.35 13.15
CA ALA A 327 13.09 15.19 12.66
C ALA A 327 12.35 15.49 11.37
N LEU A 328 11.78 16.69 11.22
CA LEU A 328 11.04 17.09 10.01
C LEU A 328 11.95 17.20 8.78
N ALA A 329 13.17 17.74 8.95
CA ALA A 329 14.13 17.84 7.85
C ALA A 329 14.65 16.45 7.45
N GLN A 330 14.94 15.59 8.44
CA GLN A 330 15.35 14.21 8.17
C GLN A 330 14.24 13.39 7.52
N ALA A 331 12.98 13.59 7.90
CA ALA A 331 11.84 12.96 7.23
C ALA A 331 11.72 13.40 5.77
N ARG A 332 11.88 14.69 5.46
CA ARG A 332 11.89 15.18 4.07
C ARG A 332 13.05 14.61 3.26
N ALA A 333 14.24 14.56 3.84
CA ALA A 333 15.43 14.00 3.20
C ALA A 333 15.23 12.50 2.91
N MET A 334 14.70 11.74 3.88
CA MET A 334 14.41 10.30 3.69
C MET A 334 13.31 10.06 2.66
N ALA A 335 12.29 10.92 2.60
CA ALA A 335 11.27 10.86 1.55
C ALA A 335 11.89 11.01 0.15
N GLY A 336 12.88 11.90 0.00
CA GLY A 336 13.64 12.03 -1.25
C GLY A 336 14.42 10.77 -1.63
N GLU A 337 15.02 10.06 -0.66
CA GLU A 337 15.65 8.76 -0.92
C GLU A 337 14.62 7.71 -1.36
N CYS A 338 13.45 7.67 -0.73
CA CYS A 338 12.36 6.76 -1.13
C CYS A 338 11.88 7.05 -2.57
N ASP A 339 11.73 8.31 -2.95
CA ASP A 339 11.36 8.71 -4.32
C ASP A 339 12.42 8.28 -5.34
N GLN A 340 13.72 8.35 -5.00
CA GLN A 340 14.80 7.85 -5.86
C GLN A 340 14.73 6.32 -6.02
N VAL A 341 14.51 5.57 -4.94
CA VAL A 341 14.33 4.11 -5.02
C VAL A 341 13.10 3.77 -5.85
N LEU A 342 11.98 4.47 -5.67
CA LEU A 342 10.78 4.29 -6.50
C LEU A 342 11.09 4.47 -7.98
N ALA A 343 11.81 5.53 -8.35
CA ALA A 343 12.20 5.76 -9.74
C ALA A 343 13.05 4.63 -10.31
N ARG A 344 13.97 4.05 -9.51
CA ARG A 344 14.74 2.87 -9.89
C ARG A 344 13.88 1.63 -10.06
N VAL A 345 12.95 1.37 -9.14
CA VAL A 345 11.98 0.25 -9.22
C VAL A 345 11.14 0.36 -10.50
N VAL A 346 10.63 1.55 -10.82
CA VAL A 346 9.83 1.77 -12.03
C VAL A 346 10.64 1.53 -13.29
N ALA A 347 11.91 1.94 -13.31
CA ALA A 347 12.84 1.70 -14.43
C ALA A 347 13.35 0.24 -14.50
N HIS A 348 13.26 -0.52 -13.40
CA HIS A 348 13.71 -1.90 -13.34
C HIS A 348 12.73 -2.82 -14.10
N ARG A 349 13.27 -3.55 -15.09
CA ARG A 349 12.40 -4.34 -15.97
C ARG A 349 11.85 -5.60 -15.32
N GLN A 350 12.67 -6.28 -14.52
CA GLN A 350 12.30 -7.55 -13.90
C GLN A 350 13.28 -7.91 -12.77
N PHE A 351 12.77 -8.39 -11.65
CA PHE A 351 13.58 -9.01 -10.60
C PHE A 351 13.94 -10.44 -10.98
N THR A 352 15.23 -10.76 -10.94
CA THR A 352 15.75 -12.10 -11.22
C THR A 352 15.61 -13.02 -10.02
N ALA A 353 15.81 -14.33 -10.22
CA ALA A 353 15.86 -15.31 -9.13
C ALA A 353 16.93 -14.96 -8.07
N ASP A 354 18.06 -14.40 -8.51
CA ASP A 354 19.14 -13.96 -7.61
C ASP A 354 18.73 -12.71 -6.81
N ASP A 355 17.98 -11.79 -7.43
CA ASP A 355 17.42 -10.63 -6.71
C ASP A 355 16.45 -11.08 -5.64
N LEU A 356 15.53 -12.01 -5.97
CA LEU A 356 14.56 -12.55 -5.02
C LEU A 356 15.26 -13.24 -3.84
N ARG A 357 16.29 -14.05 -4.13
CA ARG A 357 17.07 -14.73 -3.09
C ARG A 357 17.77 -13.73 -2.19
N ALA A 358 18.46 -12.74 -2.77
CA ALA A 358 19.18 -11.74 -2.00
C ALA A 358 18.25 -10.88 -1.13
N MET A 359 17.05 -10.51 -1.63
CA MET A 359 16.06 -9.80 -0.84
C MET A 359 15.52 -10.68 0.29
N LEU A 360 15.21 -11.96 0.04
CA LEU A 360 14.78 -12.88 1.09
C LEU A 360 15.85 -13.04 2.17
N ASP A 361 17.09 -13.26 1.79
CA ASP A 361 18.21 -13.39 2.72
C ASP A 361 18.40 -12.13 3.56
N GLY A 362 18.30 -10.96 2.93
CA GLY A 362 18.37 -9.67 3.63
C GLY A 362 17.23 -9.45 4.61
N LEU A 363 15.99 -9.82 4.26
CA LEU A 363 14.84 -9.77 5.18
C LEU A 363 15.05 -10.70 6.37
N LEU A 364 15.51 -11.93 6.13
CA LEU A 364 15.78 -12.89 7.18
C LEU A 364 16.90 -12.41 8.12
N GLU A 365 17.99 -11.84 7.57
CA GLU A 365 19.08 -11.28 8.37
C GLU A 365 18.62 -10.08 9.22
N GLN A 366 17.82 -9.17 8.66
CA GLN A 366 17.22 -8.08 9.42
C GLN A 366 16.39 -8.60 10.60
N GLY A 367 15.59 -9.64 10.39
CA GLY A 367 14.80 -10.25 11.46
C GLY A 367 15.67 -10.92 12.52
N LEU A 368 16.73 -11.63 12.11
CA LEU A 368 17.67 -12.29 13.01
C LEU A 368 18.52 -11.30 13.81
N SER A 369 18.76 -10.11 13.28
CA SER A 369 19.40 -8.99 14.02
C SER A 369 18.42 -8.16 14.86
N GLY A 370 17.16 -8.60 15.00
CA GLY A 370 16.17 -7.96 15.88
C GLY A 370 15.44 -6.74 15.27
N GLN A 371 15.59 -6.46 13.96
CA GLN A 371 14.93 -5.32 13.33
C GLN A 371 13.40 -5.43 13.32
N TYR A 372 12.82 -6.61 13.45
CA TYR A 372 11.39 -6.88 13.55
C TYR A 372 10.96 -7.21 14.99
N SER A 373 11.50 -6.49 15.97
CA SER A 373 11.12 -6.65 17.37
C SER A 373 9.77 -6.01 17.71
N ASP A 374 9.24 -5.15 16.84
CA ASP A 374 7.88 -4.62 16.90
C ASP A 374 6.94 -5.38 15.99
N TYR A 375 5.65 -5.31 16.31
CA TYR A 375 4.60 -6.01 15.59
C TYR A 375 4.49 -5.57 14.13
N GLN A 376 4.52 -4.26 13.86
CA GLN A 376 4.34 -3.71 12.52
C GLN A 376 5.48 -4.12 11.58
N GLY A 377 6.72 -4.13 12.08
CA GLY A 377 7.88 -4.64 11.35
C GLY A 377 7.77 -6.13 11.04
N ALA A 378 7.32 -6.92 12.02
CA ALA A 378 7.12 -8.36 11.86
C ALA A 378 5.98 -8.68 10.86
N GLU A 379 4.88 -7.94 10.91
CA GLU A 379 3.74 -8.06 10.00
C GLU A 379 4.16 -7.77 8.56
N GLN A 380 4.84 -6.64 8.29
CA GLN A 380 5.33 -6.29 6.95
C GLN A 380 6.39 -7.30 6.45
N ALA A 381 7.30 -7.74 7.31
CA ALA A 381 8.29 -8.76 6.96
C ALA A 381 7.63 -10.10 6.61
N THR A 382 6.58 -10.50 7.33
CA THR A 382 5.84 -11.74 7.04
C THR A 382 5.20 -11.69 5.65
N MET A 383 4.52 -10.60 5.29
CA MET A 383 3.92 -10.42 3.97
C MET A 383 4.99 -10.41 2.87
N ALA A 384 6.10 -9.70 3.07
CA ALA A 384 7.21 -9.66 2.14
C ALA A 384 7.85 -11.03 1.91
N ILE A 385 8.15 -11.77 3.00
CA ILE A 385 8.73 -13.10 2.95
C ILE A 385 7.78 -14.07 2.25
N GLN A 386 6.47 -13.98 2.52
CA GLN A 386 5.47 -14.80 1.83
C GLN A 386 5.46 -14.53 0.33
N SER A 387 5.35 -13.28 -0.09
CA SER A 387 5.35 -12.90 -1.51
C SER A 387 6.60 -13.41 -2.24
N LEU A 388 7.78 -13.22 -1.64
CA LEU A 388 9.05 -13.70 -2.22
C LEU A 388 9.12 -15.23 -2.27
N THR A 389 8.78 -15.94 -1.19
CA THR A 389 8.83 -17.42 -1.14
C THR A 389 7.82 -18.07 -2.08
N ASP A 390 6.64 -17.49 -2.24
CA ASP A 390 5.61 -17.95 -3.18
C ASP A 390 6.08 -17.78 -4.63
N LEU A 391 6.67 -16.65 -4.97
CA LEU A 391 7.23 -16.44 -6.31
C LEU A 391 8.43 -17.36 -6.57
N MET A 392 9.36 -17.46 -5.61
CA MET A 392 10.51 -18.37 -5.71
C MET A 392 10.10 -19.83 -5.84
N SER A 393 8.99 -20.23 -5.19
CA SER A 393 8.43 -21.58 -5.31
C SER A 393 7.85 -21.83 -6.71
N ARG A 394 7.13 -20.85 -7.27
CA ARG A 394 6.63 -20.92 -8.66
C ARG A 394 7.76 -21.01 -9.70
N LEU A 395 8.90 -20.37 -9.42
CA LEU A 395 10.10 -20.42 -10.27
C LEU A 395 10.97 -21.67 -10.02
N GLY A 396 10.61 -22.53 -9.08
CA GLY A 396 11.39 -23.73 -8.73
C GLY A 396 12.69 -23.43 -7.97
N VAL A 397 12.88 -22.19 -7.48
CA VAL A 397 14.08 -21.75 -6.74
C VAL A 397 14.07 -22.26 -5.30
N VAL A 398 12.89 -22.36 -4.69
CA VAL A 398 12.66 -22.87 -3.35
C VAL A 398 11.55 -23.94 -3.40
N ARG A 399 11.67 -24.94 -2.60
CA ARG A 399 10.66 -26.01 -2.50
C ARG A 399 9.54 -25.56 -1.56
N ALA A 400 8.31 -25.34 -2.07
CA ALA A 400 7.18 -24.87 -1.26
C ALA A 400 6.97 -25.70 0.02
N ALA A 401 6.99 -27.03 -0.08
CA ALA A 401 6.79 -27.93 1.05
C ALA A 401 7.83 -27.76 2.17
N SER A 402 9.03 -27.28 1.87
CA SER A 402 10.07 -27.06 2.88
C SER A 402 9.90 -25.77 3.66
N VAL A 403 9.25 -24.76 3.10
CA VAL A 403 9.08 -23.43 3.75
C VAL A 403 7.68 -23.22 4.33
N GLN A 404 6.67 -23.91 3.79
CA GLN A 404 5.27 -23.72 4.17
C GLN A 404 4.97 -23.84 5.69
N PRO A 405 5.53 -24.82 6.45
CA PRO A 405 5.28 -24.91 7.88
C PRO A 405 5.74 -23.68 8.66
N MET A 406 6.89 -23.10 8.29
CA MET A 406 7.40 -21.88 8.90
C MET A 406 6.58 -20.66 8.49
N MET A 407 6.17 -20.57 7.22
CA MET A 407 5.29 -19.49 6.75
C MET A 407 3.96 -19.48 7.51
N THR A 408 3.36 -20.65 7.72
CA THR A 408 2.13 -20.77 8.54
C THR A 408 2.36 -20.25 9.96
N ARG A 409 3.49 -20.59 10.60
CA ARG A 409 3.82 -20.09 11.95
C ARG A 409 4.07 -18.58 11.97
N LEU A 410 4.74 -18.03 10.95
CA LEU A 410 4.93 -16.56 10.84
C LEU A 410 3.59 -15.85 10.72
N LEU A 411 2.70 -16.31 9.85
CA LEU A 411 1.35 -15.75 9.69
C LEU A 411 0.55 -15.80 10.99
N LEU A 412 0.58 -16.92 11.69
CA LEU A 412 -0.10 -17.07 12.99
C LEU A 412 0.51 -16.16 14.06
N SER A 413 1.83 -15.94 14.05
CA SER A 413 2.50 -15.08 15.03
C SER A 413 2.16 -13.60 14.87
N VAL A 414 1.71 -13.17 13.68
CA VAL A 414 1.30 -11.80 13.39
C VAL A 414 -0.23 -11.68 13.15
N ALA A 415 -1.01 -12.67 13.55
CA ALA A 415 -2.46 -12.63 13.42
C ALA A 415 -3.12 -11.69 14.45
N ASP A 416 -2.46 -11.47 15.59
CA ASP A 416 -2.94 -10.68 16.70
C ASP A 416 -1.75 -9.98 17.38
N ASP A 417 -1.82 -8.67 17.48
CA ASP A 417 -0.75 -7.83 18.03
C ASP A 417 -0.56 -8.01 19.55
N GLU A 418 -1.61 -8.33 20.31
CA GLU A 418 -1.51 -8.58 21.77
C GLU A 418 -0.75 -9.89 22.06
N THR A 419 -0.84 -10.85 21.16
CA THR A 419 -0.19 -12.16 21.32
C THR A 419 1.19 -12.25 20.65
N PHE A 420 1.62 -11.22 19.95
CA PHE A 420 2.93 -11.18 19.28
C PHE A 420 4.09 -11.36 20.26
N ARG A 421 5.03 -12.25 19.92
CA ARG A 421 6.24 -12.55 20.72
C ARG A 421 7.49 -12.49 19.82
N PRO A 422 8.30 -11.43 19.91
CA PRO A 422 9.47 -11.20 19.04
C PRO A 422 10.47 -12.36 19.01
N GLN A 423 10.73 -13.00 20.16
CA GLN A 423 11.67 -14.11 20.26
C GLN A 423 11.18 -15.36 19.52
N ALA A 424 9.87 -15.66 19.60
CA ALA A 424 9.26 -16.79 18.87
C ALA A 424 9.25 -16.52 17.37
N PHE A 425 8.95 -15.28 16.97
CA PHE A 425 9.04 -14.83 15.58
C PHE A 425 10.46 -15.02 15.02
N GLN A 426 11.47 -14.52 15.74
CA GLN A 426 12.88 -14.66 15.37
C GLN A 426 13.33 -16.12 15.27
N ALA A 427 12.87 -16.98 16.18
CA ALA A 427 13.16 -18.42 16.12
C ALA A 427 12.61 -19.04 14.82
N THR A 428 11.39 -18.69 14.43
CA THR A 428 10.76 -19.17 13.19
C THR A 428 11.51 -18.66 11.95
N LEU A 429 11.99 -17.42 11.95
CA LEU A 429 12.84 -16.88 10.86
C LEU A 429 14.15 -17.68 10.72
N ARG A 430 14.76 -18.11 11.82
CA ARG A 430 15.99 -18.92 11.79
C ARG A 430 15.75 -20.28 11.13
N GLU A 431 14.64 -20.94 11.45
CA GLU A 431 14.24 -22.19 10.83
C GLU A 431 13.91 -22.01 9.35
N LEU A 432 13.19 -20.94 8.98
CA LEU A 432 12.86 -20.64 7.60
C LEU A 432 14.12 -20.42 6.77
N ARG A 433 15.10 -19.66 7.29
CA ARG A 433 16.40 -19.47 6.62
C ARG A 433 17.08 -20.81 6.33
N ALA A 434 17.15 -21.71 7.32
CA ALA A 434 17.74 -23.03 7.14
C ALA A 434 17.02 -23.86 6.06
N ALA A 435 15.68 -23.82 6.05
CA ALA A 435 14.86 -24.55 5.08
C ALA A 435 14.98 -24.00 3.65
N ALA A 436 15.01 -22.67 3.49
CA ALA A 436 15.17 -22.02 2.19
C ALA A 436 16.52 -22.34 1.55
N HIS A 437 17.60 -22.41 2.35
CA HIS A 437 18.93 -22.76 1.87
C HIS A 437 19.14 -24.26 1.61
N ALA A 438 18.49 -25.14 2.37
CA ALA A 438 18.57 -26.59 2.16
C ALA A 438 17.96 -27.05 0.83
N GLY A 439 16.94 -26.34 0.36
CA GLY A 439 16.28 -26.60 -0.93
C GLY A 439 17.08 -26.19 -2.17
N ALA A 440 18.07 -25.33 -2.02
CA ALA A 440 18.90 -24.80 -3.12
C ALA A 440 20.09 -25.70 -3.51
N LYS A 441 20.36 -26.78 -2.77
CA LYS A 441 21.55 -27.65 -2.96
C LYS A 441 21.30 -28.89 -3.81
N ARG A 442 20.20 -28.99 -4.56
CA ARG A 442 19.97 -30.16 -5.44
C ARG A 442 19.64 -29.72 -6.86
#